data_9489432ebcb740d676bbf314d6a85424
#
_entry.id   9489432ebcb740d676bbf314d6a85424
#
_cell.length_a   1.000
_cell.length_b   1.000
_cell.length_c   1.000
_cell.angle_alpha   90.00
_cell.angle_beta   90.00
_cell.angle_gamma   90.00
#
_symmetry.space_group_name_H-M   'P 1'
#
loop_
_entity.id
_entity.type
_entity.pdbx_description
1 polymer ?
#
loop_
_entity_poly.entity_id
_entity_poly.type
_entity_poly.pdbx_seq_one_letter_code
_entity_poly.pdbx_strand_id
1 'polypeptide(L)'
;MNSFYIHRYPFIRLLIPWIAGIFCGDHFFDRSWAPLCGILFFGFFAALSFALYFLKRYSLRWCFGIAISALCFTGGWLGMTGQLQQAVCSFPKEETVYRVLITDAPQPKEHTYLCQALLKERRDTAGIYPIGHTAVLYLQQESSASRLKSGDELLISARISPPLNNRNFDEFDYARFLMRKGISGTGYVVSGKWTLLSSNKPPLSSDELPGSLQQGGMSRLYLNSIASYYRGKMLSFYRELGFADDELAVLSALTIGDKTELSDSVRESYSVAGASHILALSGLHFGLLYTMLFFILKPIARRGNIGRCVRSVFLLVLLWTFAFFTGLSPSVVRSVSMFSILAMADMVGREPLSLNTLAVAAWLMLFCNPAWLFDVGFQLSFLAVASILLIQKPIYHLITVKSRIGKYVWGLMSVSIAAQIGTAPLVLFYFSRFSVHFLLTNLVVIPLITIILYAVVVMLLLTPFSWLQIGVAGGVKKLLEGLNFFVRWVEQLPCASIDGIWLYQSEVLGIYIVCLLYT
;
A
#
# COMPACT_ATOMS: atom_id res chain seq x y z
N MET A 1 -30.89 -6.75 18.49
CA MET A 1 -29.52 -6.53 19.01
C MET A 1 -28.86 -7.90 19.22
N ASN A 2 -28.23 -8.44 18.19
CA ASN A 2 -27.44 -9.66 18.34
C ASN A 2 -26.06 -9.25 18.86
N SER A 3 -25.80 -9.56 20.12
CA SER A 3 -24.51 -9.36 20.75
C SER A 3 -23.39 -9.83 19.80
N PHE A 4 -22.45 -8.94 19.53
CA PHE A 4 -21.21 -9.26 18.84
C PHE A 4 -20.53 -10.39 19.63
N TYR A 5 -20.76 -11.62 19.23
CA TYR A 5 -20.02 -12.76 19.77
C TYR A 5 -18.57 -12.69 19.23
N ILE A 6 -17.74 -11.89 19.88
CA ILE A 6 -16.29 -11.83 19.67
C ILE A 6 -15.68 -13.25 19.65
N HIS A 7 -16.39 -14.22 20.25
CA HIS A 7 -16.04 -15.64 20.20
C HIS A 7 -16.03 -16.26 18.81
N ARG A 8 -16.78 -15.69 17.84
CA ARG A 8 -16.79 -16.15 16.45
C ARG A 8 -15.56 -15.69 15.65
N TYR A 9 -14.80 -14.70 16.16
CA TYR A 9 -13.71 -14.06 15.44
C TYR A 9 -12.38 -14.16 16.24
N PRO A 10 -11.75 -15.34 16.29
CA PRO A 10 -10.56 -15.55 17.13
C PRO A 10 -9.39 -14.64 16.74
N PHE A 11 -9.20 -14.33 15.45
CA PHE A 11 -8.11 -13.48 15.01
C PHE A 11 -8.30 -11.99 15.34
N ILE A 12 -9.51 -11.50 15.50
CA ILE A 12 -9.74 -10.14 16.02
C ILE A 12 -9.18 -10.00 17.44
N ARG A 13 -9.32 -11.03 18.27
CA ARG A 13 -8.77 -11.05 19.64
C ARG A 13 -7.25 -10.98 19.68
N LEU A 14 -6.57 -11.56 18.69
CA LEU A 14 -5.11 -11.53 18.58
C LEU A 14 -4.64 -10.23 17.94
N LEU A 15 -5.42 -9.68 17.00
CA LEU A 15 -5.09 -8.46 16.28
C LEU A 15 -5.12 -7.22 17.20
N ILE A 16 -6.13 -7.11 18.08
CA ILE A 16 -6.26 -5.94 18.98
C ILE A 16 -5.02 -5.77 19.87
N PRO A 17 -4.57 -6.78 20.66
CA PRO A 17 -3.35 -6.63 21.46
C PRO A 17 -2.09 -6.45 20.61
N TRP A 18 -2.01 -7.05 19.41
CA TRP A 18 -0.91 -6.85 18.49
C TRP A 18 -0.82 -5.38 18.05
N ILE A 19 -1.93 -4.76 17.65
CA ILE A 19 -2.01 -3.33 17.29
C ILE A 19 -1.63 -2.45 18.50
N ALA A 20 -2.16 -2.75 19.68
CA ALA A 20 -1.80 -2.00 20.90
C ALA A 20 -0.30 -2.08 21.21
N GLY A 21 0.31 -3.26 21.01
CA GLY A 21 1.76 -3.45 21.13
C GLY A 21 2.56 -2.61 20.15
N ILE A 22 2.13 -2.54 18.88
CA ILE A 22 2.76 -1.68 17.86
C ILE A 22 2.71 -0.20 18.27
N PHE A 23 1.55 0.28 18.73
CA PHE A 23 1.43 1.66 19.23
C PHE A 23 2.35 1.94 20.41
N CYS A 24 2.43 1.03 21.37
CA CYS A 24 3.36 1.15 22.50
C CYS A 24 4.82 1.13 22.04
N GLY A 25 5.18 0.25 21.09
CA GLY A 25 6.52 0.16 20.53
C GLY A 25 6.95 1.44 19.82
N ASP A 26 6.03 2.09 19.12
CA ASP A 26 6.28 3.37 18.47
C ASP A 26 6.39 4.51 19.51
N HIS A 27 5.47 4.57 20.47
CA HIS A 27 5.44 5.66 21.46
C HIS A 27 6.64 5.65 22.41
N PHE A 28 7.06 4.47 22.88
CA PHE A 28 8.15 4.33 23.84
C PHE A 28 9.51 4.06 23.19
N PHE A 29 9.64 4.17 21.88
CA PHE A 29 10.88 3.89 21.16
C PHE A 29 12.09 4.67 21.68
N ASP A 30 11.90 5.96 22.02
CA ASP A 30 13.00 6.85 22.46
C ASP A 30 13.52 6.50 23.88
N ARG A 31 12.91 5.52 24.57
CA ARG A 31 13.32 5.06 25.88
C ARG A 31 14.31 3.89 25.78
N SER A 32 15.50 4.04 26.31
CA SER A 32 16.57 3.04 26.25
C SER A 32 16.18 1.67 26.86
N TRP A 33 15.26 1.65 27.81
CA TRP A 33 14.76 0.43 28.47
C TRP A 33 13.73 -0.35 27.65
N ALA A 34 13.09 0.29 26.68
CA ALA A 34 11.94 -0.29 25.96
C ALA A 34 12.24 -1.60 25.22
N PRO A 35 13.36 -1.76 24.48
CA PRO A 35 13.67 -3.02 23.81
C PRO A 35 13.94 -4.17 24.79
N LEU A 36 14.70 -3.88 25.87
CA LEU A 36 15.04 -4.89 26.87
C LEU A 36 13.78 -5.40 27.60
N CYS A 37 12.94 -4.48 28.06
CA CYS A 37 11.65 -4.86 28.68
C CYS A 37 10.77 -5.66 27.71
N GLY A 38 10.70 -5.26 26.45
CA GLY A 38 9.96 -5.99 25.42
C GLY A 38 10.44 -7.45 25.29
N ILE A 39 11.75 -7.67 25.22
CA ILE A 39 12.35 -9.03 25.12
C ILE A 39 12.03 -9.86 26.37
N LEU A 40 12.20 -9.29 27.56
CA LEU A 40 11.93 -9.98 28.82
C LEU A 40 10.46 -10.37 28.95
N PHE A 41 9.54 -9.44 28.68
CA PHE A 41 8.10 -9.72 28.72
C PHE A 41 7.67 -10.74 27.66
N PHE A 42 8.22 -10.64 26.45
CA PHE A 42 7.93 -11.61 25.40
C PHE A 42 8.38 -13.02 25.81
N GLY A 43 9.59 -13.18 26.29
CA GLY A 43 10.10 -14.46 26.79
C GLY A 43 9.28 -15.02 27.95
N PHE A 44 8.90 -14.16 28.92
CA PHE A 44 8.05 -14.55 30.04
C PHE A 44 6.67 -15.04 29.59
N PHE A 45 5.97 -14.28 28.74
CA PHE A 45 4.63 -14.65 28.26
C PHE A 45 4.66 -15.84 27.29
N ALA A 46 5.74 -16.02 26.53
CA ALA A 46 5.94 -17.23 25.73
C ALA A 46 6.07 -18.48 26.61
N ALA A 47 6.92 -18.42 27.64
CA ALA A 47 7.08 -19.52 28.60
C ALA A 47 5.80 -19.80 29.38
N LEU A 48 5.09 -18.76 29.82
CA LEU A 48 3.82 -18.88 30.52
C LEU A 48 2.73 -19.52 29.63
N SER A 49 2.61 -19.08 28.39
CA SER A 49 1.66 -19.65 27.42
C SER A 49 1.94 -21.12 27.15
N PHE A 50 3.23 -21.47 27.00
CA PHE A 50 3.67 -22.84 26.82
C PHE A 50 3.32 -23.70 28.05
N ALA A 51 3.66 -23.24 29.26
CA ALA A 51 3.35 -23.95 30.51
C ALA A 51 1.83 -24.16 30.68
N LEU A 52 1.02 -23.13 30.45
CA LEU A 52 -0.43 -23.19 30.56
C LEU A 52 -1.07 -24.14 29.53
N TYR A 53 -0.50 -24.25 28.33
CA TYR A 53 -0.94 -25.19 27.30
C TYR A 53 -0.84 -26.64 27.75
N PHE A 54 0.25 -27.01 28.44
CA PHE A 54 0.47 -28.38 28.94
C PHE A 54 -0.33 -28.73 30.21
N LEU A 55 -0.71 -27.74 31.02
CA LEU A 55 -1.45 -27.98 32.26
C LEU A 55 -2.87 -28.52 32.07
N LYS A 56 -3.46 -28.41 30.86
CA LYS A 56 -4.78 -28.92 30.40
C LYS A 56 -5.95 -28.75 31.42
N ARG A 57 -5.80 -27.89 32.46
CA ARG A 57 -6.86 -27.59 33.41
C ARG A 57 -7.88 -26.63 32.84
N TYR A 58 -9.16 -27.00 32.86
CA TYR A 58 -10.25 -26.17 32.33
C TYR A 58 -10.33 -24.79 33.00
N SER A 59 -10.12 -24.75 34.33
CA SER A 59 -10.13 -23.53 35.14
C SER A 59 -9.05 -22.50 34.74
N LEU A 60 -7.97 -22.92 34.07
CA LEU A 60 -6.87 -22.05 33.63
C LEU A 60 -6.96 -21.58 32.17
N ARG A 61 -8.02 -21.92 31.45
CA ARG A 61 -8.16 -21.54 30.04
C ARG A 61 -8.22 -20.01 29.83
N TRP A 62 -8.79 -19.28 30.76
CA TRP A 62 -8.81 -17.82 30.70
C TRP A 62 -7.41 -17.23 30.88
N CYS A 63 -6.57 -17.79 31.76
CA CYS A 63 -5.16 -17.40 31.95
C CYS A 63 -4.37 -17.62 30.65
N PHE A 64 -4.59 -18.74 29.95
CA PHE A 64 -3.98 -19.00 28.64
C PHE A 64 -4.38 -17.96 27.61
N GLY A 65 -5.65 -17.54 27.56
CA GLY A 65 -6.12 -16.48 26.68
C GLY A 65 -5.44 -15.12 26.95
N ILE A 66 -5.28 -14.77 28.24
CA ILE A 66 -4.56 -13.54 28.63
C ILE A 66 -3.07 -13.64 28.27
N ALA A 67 -2.43 -14.78 28.54
CA ALA A 67 -1.02 -14.99 28.24
C ALA A 67 -0.73 -14.86 26.73
N ILE A 68 -1.58 -15.44 25.85
CA ILE A 68 -1.48 -15.27 24.40
C ILE A 68 -1.70 -13.81 23.98
N SER A 69 -2.69 -13.13 24.58
CA SER A 69 -2.93 -11.71 24.27
C SER A 69 -1.74 -10.84 24.66
N ALA A 70 -1.13 -11.10 25.83
CA ALA A 70 0.07 -10.42 26.27
C ALA A 70 1.30 -10.75 25.40
N LEU A 71 1.40 -12.01 24.92
CA LEU A 71 2.43 -12.42 23.96
C LEU A 71 2.27 -11.69 22.62
N CYS A 72 1.05 -11.55 22.11
CA CYS A 72 0.76 -10.79 20.92
C CYS A 72 1.11 -9.30 21.11
N PHE A 73 0.76 -8.72 22.25
CA PHE A 73 1.09 -7.33 22.58
C PHE A 73 2.62 -7.11 22.58
N THR A 74 3.36 -7.93 23.30
CA THR A 74 4.83 -7.82 23.37
C THR A 74 5.50 -8.12 22.03
N GLY A 75 4.94 -9.03 21.23
CA GLY A 75 5.40 -9.30 19.87
C GLY A 75 5.23 -8.09 18.94
N GLY A 76 4.08 -7.41 18.99
CA GLY A 76 3.85 -6.16 18.25
C GLY A 76 4.78 -5.04 18.69
N TRP A 77 5.00 -4.91 20.00
CA TRP A 77 5.97 -3.95 20.57
C TRP A 77 7.39 -4.19 20.04
N LEU A 78 7.89 -5.42 20.16
CA LEU A 78 9.25 -5.76 19.67
C LEU A 78 9.39 -5.61 18.16
N GLY A 79 8.37 -6.01 17.41
CA GLY A 79 8.37 -5.85 15.96
C GLY A 79 8.55 -4.38 15.56
N MET A 80 7.81 -3.47 16.20
CA MET A 80 7.87 -2.04 15.91
C MET A 80 9.18 -1.40 16.37
N THR A 81 9.63 -1.68 17.59
CA THR A 81 10.91 -1.15 18.09
C THR A 81 12.08 -1.65 17.25
N GLY A 82 12.08 -2.93 16.87
CA GLY A 82 13.12 -3.49 16.00
C GLY A 82 13.18 -2.82 14.62
N GLN A 83 12.01 -2.54 14.02
CA GLN A 83 11.95 -1.84 12.73
C GLN A 83 12.45 -0.40 12.82
N LEU A 84 12.08 0.34 13.87
CA LEU A 84 12.57 1.71 14.08
C LEU A 84 14.08 1.73 14.36
N GLN A 85 14.60 0.76 15.11
CA GLN A 85 16.04 0.66 15.37
C GLN A 85 16.86 0.46 14.09
N GLN A 86 16.35 -0.27 13.12
CA GLN A 86 17.00 -0.43 11.81
C GLN A 86 17.10 0.88 11.03
N ALA A 87 16.22 1.86 11.29
CA ALA A 87 16.25 3.17 10.66
C ALA A 87 17.23 4.14 11.38
N VAL A 88 17.70 3.82 12.58
CA VAL A 88 18.63 4.69 13.31
C VAL A 88 20.03 4.49 12.77
N CYS A 89 20.63 5.58 12.26
CA CYS A 89 22.01 5.62 11.82
C CYS A 89 22.68 6.91 12.30
N SER A 90 23.95 6.82 12.70
CA SER A 90 24.77 7.98 13.03
C SER A 90 25.52 8.45 11.79
N PHE A 91 25.29 9.69 11.38
CA PHE A 91 25.97 10.32 10.26
C PHE A 91 27.04 11.31 10.74
N PRO A 92 28.16 11.48 9.99
CA PRO A 92 29.14 12.52 10.26
C PRO A 92 28.50 13.91 10.20
N LYS A 93 28.99 14.83 11.03
CA LYS A 93 28.51 16.23 11.01
C LYS A 93 29.07 17.03 9.84
N GLU A 94 30.15 16.55 9.25
CA GLU A 94 30.86 17.17 8.12
C GLU A 94 30.33 16.67 6.79
N GLU A 95 30.59 17.45 5.75
CA GLU A 95 30.30 17.04 4.37
C GLU A 95 31.18 15.86 3.99
N THR A 96 30.57 14.79 3.54
CA THR A 96 31.25 13.52 3.25
C THR A 96 30.82 13.00 1.89
N VAL A 97 31.68 12.22 1.27
CA VAL A 97 31.39 11.63 -0.04
C VAL A 97 30.70 10.27 0.14
N TYR A 98 29.56 10.11 -0.53
CA TYR A 98 28.78 8.88 -0.50
C TYR A 98 28.60 8.32 -1.91
N ARG A 99 28.73 6.99 -2.03
CA ARG A 99 28.26 6.25 -3.20
C ARG A 99 26.81 5.82 -2.95
N VAL A 100 25.91 6.26 -3.79
CA VAL A 100 24.48 6.05 -3.60
C VAL A 100 23.84 5.42 -4.82
N LEU A 101 22.81 4.61 -4.60
CA LEU A 101 21.98 4.01 -5.63
C LEU A 101 20.58 4.64 -5.55
N ILE A 102 20.11 5.26 -6.62
CA ILE A 102 18.76 5.81 -6.69
C ILE A 102 17.74 4.66 -6.69
N THR A 103 16.85 4.65 -5.71
CA THR A 103 15.79 3.62 -5.59
C THR A 103 14.53 4.04 -6.31
N ASP A 104 14.14 5.30 -6.22
CA ASP A 104 12.95 5.87 -6.86
C ASP A 104 13.34 6.96 -7.85
N ALA A 105 12.61 7.07 -8.97
CA ALA A 105 12.82 8.14 -9.93
C ALA A 105 12.66 9.53 -9.27
N PRO A 106 13.54 10.50 -9.59
CA PRO A 106 13.48 11.84 -9.02
C PRO A 106 12.12 12.51 -9.31
N GLN A 107 11.49 13.01 -8.24
CA GLN A 107 10.21 13.73 -8.33
C GLN A 107 10.49 15.23 -8.32
N PRO A 108 9.99 16.01 -9.30
CA PRO A 108 10.15 17.45 -9.29
C PRO A 108 9.39 18.08 -8.12
N LYS A 109 10.04 19.01 -7.43
CA LYS A 109 9.49 19.92 -6.43
C LYS A 109 9.76 21.34 -6.89
N GLU A 110 9.21 22.34 -6.23
CA GLU A 110 9.35 23.75 -6.63
C GLU A 110 10.80 24.18 -6.93
N HIS A 111 11.77 23.76 -6.11
CA HIS A 111 13.17 24.15 -6.22
C HIS A 111 14.15 22.98 -6.27
N THR A 112 13.68 21.74 -6.14
CA THR A 112 14.54 20.56 -6.01
C THR A 112 13.92 19.34 -6.70
N TYR A 113 14.76 18.33 -6.95
CA TYR A 113 14.30 16.97 -7.23
C TYR A 113 14.44 16.13 -5.98
N LEU A 114 13.33 15.56 -5.52
CA LEU A 114 13.32 14.64 -4.39
C LEU A 114 13.50 13.22 -4.90
N CYS A 115 14.50 12.50 -4.40
CA CYS A 115 14.69 11.09 -4.67
C CYS A 115 15.04 10.31 -3.41
N GLN A 116 14.66 9.03 -3.36
CA GLN A 116 15.15 8.10 -2.37
C GLN A 116 16.38 7.40 -2.92
N ALA A 117 17.39 7.25 -2.08
CA ALA A 117 18.63 6.60 -2.45
C ALA A 117 19.15 5.68 -1.33
N LEU A 118 19.70 4.55 -1.73
CA LEU A 118 20.44 3.66 -0.86
C LEU A 118 21.87 4.12 -0.76
N LEU A 119 22.34 4.44 0.43
CA LEU A 119 23.72 4.75 0.74
C LEU A 119 24.52 3.44 0.79
N LYS A 120 25.28 3.12 -0.26
CA LYS A 120 26.08 1.90 -0.32
C LYS A 120 27.36 2.03 0.51
N GLU A 121 28.11 3.11 0.27
CA GLU A 121 29.43 3.33 0.85
C GLU A 121 29.58 4.80 1.26
N ARG A 122 30.28 5.02 2.36
CA ARG A 122 30.84 6.31 2.77
C ARG A 122 32.32 6.30 2.49
N ARG A 123 32.82 7.34 1.85
CA ARG A 123 34.26 7.57 1.65
C ARG A 123 34.70 8.73 2.52
N ASP A 124 35.59 8.43 3.43
CA ASP A 124 36.22 9.39 4.32
C ASP A 124 37.74 9.36 4.11
N THR A 125 38.45 10.35 4.65
CA THR A 125 39.93 10.37 4.63
C THR A 125 40.56 9.12 5.23
N ALA A 126 39.83 8.43 6.13
CA ALA A 126 40.27 7.21 6.81
C ALA A 126 39.95 5.91 6.05
N GLY A 127 39.10 5.94 5.00
CA GLY A 127 38.77 4.74 4.23
C GLY A 127 37.35 4.70 3.65
N ILE A 128 36.98 3.53 3.15
CA ILE A 128 35.64 3.24 2.59
C ILE A 128 34.89 2.39 3.59
N TYR A 129 33.71 2.85 4.01
CA TYR A 129 32.86 2.17 4.98
C TYR A 129 31.48 1.83 4.34
N PRO A 130 31.06 0.57 4.36
CA PRO A 130 29.71 0.20 3.92
C PRO A 130 28.67 0.72 4.90
N ILE A 131 27.55 1.29 4.42
CA ILE A 131 26.49 1.85 5.25
C ILE A 131 25.21 1.01 5.15
N GLY A 132 24.66 0.83 3.94
CA GLY A 132 23.44 0.04 3.72
C GLY A 132 22.12 0.67 4.22
N HIS A 133 22.06 1.98 4.41
CA HIS A 133 20.87 2.70 4.88
C HIS A 133 20.22 3.51 3.75
N THR A 134 18.91 3.74 3.84
CA THR A 134 18.16 4.56 2.87
C THR A 134 18.10 6.01 3.35
N ALA A 135 18.32 6.94 2.43
CA ALA A 135 18.18 8.38 2.68
C ALA A 135 17.29 9.04 1.63
N VAL A 136 16.65 10.15 2.02
CA VAL A 136 15.98 11.06 1.10
C VAL A 136 16.96 12.14 0.70
N LEU A 137 17.18 12.30 -0.59
CA LEU A 137 18.07 13.30 -1.17
C LEU A 137 17.25 14.37 -1.89
N TYR A 138 17.56 15.62 -1.60
CA TYR A 138 17.04 16.80 -2.29
C TYR A 138 18.14 17.30 -3.22
N LEU A 139 18.04 16.97 -4.50
CA LEU A 139 18.97 17.44 -5.53
C LEU A 139 18.52 18.82 -5.99
N GLN A 140 19.43 19.78 -6.07
CA GLN A 140 19.13 21.10 -6.63
C GLN A 140 18.65 20.95 -8.08
N GLN A 141 17.69 21.79 -8.50
CA GLN A 141 17.16 21.75 -9.87
C GLN A 141 18.26 22.00 -10.89
N GLU A 142 18.50 21.00 -11.72
CA GLU A 142 19.44 21.01 -12.82
C GLU A 142 18.91 20.13 -13.95
N SER A 143 19.18 20.48 -15.21
CA SER A 143 18.74 19.69 -16.38
C SER A 143 19.30 18.27 -16.40
N SER A 144 20.44 18.04 -15.77
CA SER A 144 21.05 16.72 -15.59
C SER A 144 20.31 15.86 -14.57
N ALA A 145 19.78 16.47 -13.49
CA ALA A 145 19.06 15.76 -12.44
C ALA A 145 17.69 15.22 -12.91
N SER A 146 17.05 15.87 -13.87
CA SER A 146 15.79 15.41 -14.46
C SER A 146 15.93 14.13 -15.30
N ARG A 147 17.15 13.80 -15.74
CA ARG A 147 17.45 12.61 -16.57
C ARG A 147 17.76 11.37 -15.75
N LEU A 148 17.94 11.52 -14.44
CA LEU A 148 18.25 10.41 -13.53
C LEU A 148 17.08 9.42 -13.46
N LYS A 149 17.41 8.15 -13.37
CA LYS A 149 16.43 7.05 -13.30
C LYS A 149 16.67 6.20 -12.05
N SER A 150 15.64 5.46 -11.66
CA SER A 150 15.81 4.39 -10.67
C SER A 150 16.86 3.39 -11.18
N GLY A 151 17.81 3.03 -10.32
CA GLY A 151 18.94 2.15 -10.66
C GLY A 151 20.24 2.88 -11.03
N ASP A 152 20.22 4.21 -11.16
CA ASP A 152 21.44 4.98 -11.42
C ASP A 152 22.32 5.05 -10.14
N GLU A 153 23.62 4.89 -10.31
CA GLU A 153 24.60 5.07 -9.24
C GLU A 153 25.25 6.44 -9.33
N LEU A 154 25.20 7.15 -8.20
CA LEU A 154 25.83 8.46 -8.06
C LEU A 154 26.93 8.45 -7.00
N LEU A 155 27.92 9.28 -7.23
CA LEU A 155 28.83 9.75 -6.19
C LEU A 155 28.38 11.15 -5.79
N ILE A 156 28.01 11.33 -4.54
CA ILE A 156 27.53 12.62 -4.02
C ILE A 156 28.44 13.11 -2.90
N SER A 157 28.68 14.42 -2.85
CA SER A 157 29.27 15.08 -1.69
C SER A 157 28.16 15.87 -1.00
N ALA A 158 27.78 15.41 0.18
CA ALA A 158 26.67 16.01 0.92
C ALA A 158 26.81 15.79 2.43
N ARG A 159 26.17 16.68 3.19
CA ARG A 159 25.93 16.47 4.61
C ARG A 159 24.59 15.74 4.75
N ILE A 160 24.64 14.50 5.24
CA ILE A 160 23.44 13.73 5.57
C ILE A 160 23.22 13.83 7.08
N SER A 161 21.99 14.11 7.48
CA SER A 161 21.59 14.22 8.88
C SER A 161 20.37 13.32 9.14
N PRO A 162 20.19 12.83 10.38
CA PRO A 162 18.94 12.20 10.77
C PRO A 162 17.76 13.13 10.49
N PRO A 163 16.59 12.58 10.14
CA PRO A 163 15.40 13.40 9.91
C PRO A 163 15.07 14.23 11.18
N LEU A 164 14.78 15.50 11.01
CA LEU A 164 14.44 16.42 12.09
C LEU A 164 13.08 17.07 11.82
N ASN A 165 12.34 17.35 12.89
CA ASN A 165 11.11 18.13 12.84
C ASN A 165 11.42 19.60 13.08
N ASN A 166 10.64 20.51 12.49
CA ASN A 166 10.78 21.95 12.68
C ASN A 166 10.34 22.43 14.07
N ARG A 167 9.75 21.53 14.91
CA ARG A 167 9.29 21.79 16.29
C ARG A 167 8.17 22.82 16.40
N ASN A 168 7.35 22.98 15.38
CA ASN A 168 6.12 23.77 15.48
C ASN A 168 5.06 23.01 16.29
N PHE A 169 4.18 23.74 16.96
CA PHE A 169 3.05 23.15 17.71
C PHE A 169 2.09 22.46 16.73
N ASP A 170 1.66 21.24 17.06
CA ASP A 170 0.75 20.40 16.24
C ASP A 170 1.24 20.07 14.81
N GLU A 171 2.56 20.20 14.56
CA GLU A 171 3.16 19.83 13.29
C GLU A 171 3.17 18.30 13.09
N PHE A 172 2.96 17.88 11.84
CA PHE A 172 3.14 16.48 11.46
C PHE A 172 4.56 15.99 11.77
N ASP A 173 4.67 14.91 12.54
CA ASP A 173 5.98 14.31 12.89
C ASP A 173 6.63 13.65 11.67
N TYR A 174 7.27 14.50 10.85
CA TYR A 174 7.94 14.09 9.62
C TYR A 174 9.13 13.18 9.88
N ALA A 175 9.86 13.39 10.95
CA ALA A 175 10.99 12.56 11.33
C ALA A 175 10.54 11.13 11.65
N ARG A 176 9.50 10.98 12.46
CA ARG A 176 8.91 9.67 12.80
C ARG A 176 8.30 8.99 11.56
N PHE A 177 7.65 9.75 10.70
CA PHE A 177 7.12 9.25 9.44
C PHE A 177 8.22 8.66 8.53
N LEU A 178 9.36 9.33 8.38
CA LEU A 178 10.50 8.83 7.61
C LEU A 178 11.12 7.58 8.25
N MET A 179 11.30 7.57 9.58
CA MET A 179 11.81 6.41 10.31
C MET A 179 10.89 5.19 10.14
N ARG A 180 9.57 5.36 10.20
CA ARG A 180 8.58 4.29 9.93
C ARG A 180 8.71 3.72 8.51
N LYS A 181 9.14 4.54 7.54
CA LYS A 181 9.46 4.12 6.17
C LYS A 181 10.84 3.50 6.01
N GLY A 182 11.63 3.39 7.08
CA GLY A 182 12.99 2.86 7.05
C GLY A 182 14.01 3.84 6.47
N ILE A 183 13.70 5.13 6.46
CA ILE A 183 14.60 6.20 5.99
C ILE A 183 15.38 6.71 7.17
N SER A 184 16.71 6.57 7.09
CA SER A 184 17.66 6.89 8.18
C SER A 184 18.19 8.31 8.12
N GLY A 185 18.14 8.96 6.95
CA GLY A 185 18.73 10.28 6.79
C GLY A 185 18.08 11.13 5.70
N THR A 186 18.32 12.44 5.80
CA THR A 186 17.96 13.43 4.78
C THR A 186 19.20 14.23 4.40
N GLY A 187 19.39 14.51 3.12
CA GLY A 187 20.52 15.29 2.62
C GLY A 187 20.15 16.22 1.48
N TYR A 188 20.78 17.41 1.45
CA TYR A 188 20.68 18.35 0.35
C TYR A 188 21.95 18.27 -0.49
N VAL A 189 21.80 18.11 -1.80
CA VAL A 189 22.91 18.00 -2.76
C VAL A 189 22.87 19.19 -3.70
N VAL A 190 23.93 20.01 -3.63
CA VAL A 190 24.08 21.20 -4.45
C VAL A 190 24.50 20.80 -5.87
N SER A 191 24.13 21.62 -6.88
CA SER A 191 24.58 21.46 -8.26
C SER A 191 26.11 21.36 -8.34
N GLY A 192 26.62 20.42 -9.16
CA GLY A 192 28.05 20.14 -9.30
C GLY A 192 28.69 19.29 -8.20
N LYS A 193 27.99 18.96 -7.10
CA LYS A 193 28.49 18.07 -6.03
C LYS A 193 28.04 16.63 -6.18
N TRP A 194 27.61 16.23 -7.37
CA TRP A 194 27.30 14.85 -7.69
C TRP A 194 27.80 14.47 -9.08
N THR A 195 28.15 13.22 -9.24
CA THR A 195 28.60 12.65 -10.53
C THR A 195 27.91 11.32 -10.76
N LEU A 196 27.47 11.08 -12.00
CA LEU A 196 26.89 9.80 -12.41
C LEU A 196 28.02 8.80 -12.64
N LEU A 197 28.07 7.73 -11.87
CA LEU A 197 29.05 6.66 -12.00
C LEU A 197 28.62 5.60 -13.02
N SER A 198 27.37 5.23 -12.99
CA SER A 198 26.81 4.20 -13.87
C SER A 198 25.34 4.51 -14.12
N SER A 199 24.94 4.53 -15.38
CA SER A 199 23.55 4.66 -15.79
C SER A 199 23.04 3.31 -16.26
N ASN A 200 21.89 2.91 -15.76
CA ASN A 200 21.08 1.83 -16.30
C ASN A 200 21.78 0.48 -16.48
N LYS A 201 22.64 0.06 -15.51
CA LYS A 201 23.03 -1.35 -15.45
C LYS A 201 21.78 -2.20 -15.24
N PRO A 202 21.62 -3.33 -15.95
CA PRO A 202 20.61 -4.32 -15.57
C PRO A 202 20.79 -4.64 -14.08
N PRO A 203 19.69 -4.96 -13.37
CA PRO A 203 19.70 -5.11 -11.92
C PRO A 203 20.89 -5.99 -11.50
N LEU A 204 21.67 -5.47 -10.55
CA LEU A 204 22.88 -6.04 -9.99
C LEU A 204 22.88 -7.57 -9.97
N SER A 205 23.93 -8.18 -10.50
CA SER A 205 24.24 -9.58 -10.21
C SER A 205 24.49 -9.73 -8.70
N SER A 206 24.04 -10.84 -8.13
CA SER A 206 24.15 -11.17 -6.70
C SER A 206 25.58 -11.08 -6.13
N ASP A 207 26.59 -11.02 -7.00
CA ASP A 207 28.02 -11.11 -6.66
C ASP A 207 28.68 -9.75 -6.37
N GLU A 208 27.99 -8.62 -6.67
CA GLU A 208 28.56 -7.28 -6.49
C GLU A 208 28.23 -6.64 -5.11
N LEU A 209 27.81 -7.43 -4.13
CA LEU A 209 27.20 -6.94 -2.90
C LEU A 209 28.08 -7.17 -1.67
N PRO A 210 28.27 -6.13 -0.81
CA PRO A 210 28.92 -6.30 0.50
C PRO A 210 28.14 -7.30 1.35
N GLY A 211 28.82 -8.25 1.98
CA GLY A 211 28.21 -9.34 2.77
C GLY A 211 27.28 -8.92 3.92
N SER A 212 27.34 -7.66 4.36
CA SER A 212 26.44 -7.09 5.39
C SER A 212 25.02 -6.80 4.89
N LEU A 213 24.79 -6.76 3.58
CA LEU A 213 23.51 -6.43 2.95
C LEU A 213 22.72 -7.66 2.46
N GLN A 214 23.28 -8.87 2.60
CA GLN A 214 22.63 -10.11 2.15
C GLN A 214 21.42 -10.53 3.00
N GLN A 215 21.18 -9.90 4.16
CA GLN A 215 20.07 -10.25 5.04
C GLN A 215 18.86 -9.29 4.87
N GLY A 216 18.02 -9.54 3.89
CA GLY A 216 16.62 -9.04 3.85
C GLY A 216 16.34 -7.71 3.14
N GLY A 217 17.19 -6.71 3.16
CA GLY A 217 16.91 -5.41 2.54
C GLY A 217 17.15 -5.37 1.03
N MET A 218 18.10 -6.13 0.57
CA MET A 218 18.59 -6.12 -0.79
C MET A 218 17.69 -6.85 -1.79
N SER A 219 17.07 -7.97 -1.39
CA SER A 219 16.11 -8.67 -2.25
C SER A 219 14.97 -7.74 -2.69
N ARG A 220 14.55 -6.83 -1.80
CA ARG A 220 13.46 -5.90 -2.07
C ARG A 220 13.85 -4.81 -3.07
N LEU A 221 15.06 -4.26 -2.96
CA LEU A 221 15.59 -3.23 -3.88
C LEU A 221 15.83 -3.82 -5.28
N TYR A 222 16.41 -5.02 -5.34
CA TYR A 222 16.58 -5.76 -6.59
C TYR A 222 15.24 -6.05 -7.28
N LEU A 223 14.27 -6.54 -6.53
CA LEU A 223 12.92 -6.79 -7.04
C LEU A 223 12.24 -5.51 -7.54
N ASN A 224 12.40 -4.39 -6.83
CA ASN A 224 11.86 -3.10 -7.26
C ASN A 224 12.51 -2.59 -8.55
N SER A 225 13.83 -2.77 -8.73
CA SER A 225 14.51 -2.35 -9.96
C SER A 225 14.07 -3.17 -11.18
N ILE A 226 13.88 -4.49 -11.01
CA ILE A 226 13.30 -5.34 -12.06
C ILE A 226 11.88 -4.88 -12.40
N ALA A 227 11.05 -4.66 -11.39
CA ALA A 227 9.68 -4.19 -11.60
C ALA A 227 9.64 -2.83 -12.32
N SER A 228 10.54 -1.89 -11.98
CA SER A 228 10.68 -0.59 -12.67
C SER A 228 11.09 -0.75 -14.13
N TYR A 229 12.02 -1.65 -14.42
CA TYR A 229 12.43 -1.92 -15.80
C TYR A 229 11.26 -2.44 -16.66
N TYR A 230 10.49 -3.41 -16.14
CA TYR A 230 9.32 -3.93 -16.88
C TYR A 230 8.19 -2.91 -16.98
N ARG A 231 7.99 -2.06 -15.97
CA ARG A 231 7.03 -0.93 -16.06
C ARG A 231 7.41 0.03 -17.18
N GLY A 232 8.69 0.39 -17.28
CA GLY A 232 9.19 1.21 -18.38
C GLY A 232 8.94 0.59 -19.76
N LYS A 233 9.13 -0.73 -19.91
CA LYS A 233 8.79 -1.44 -21.16
C LYS A 233 7.29 -1.41 -21.46
N MET A 234 6.44 -1.60 -20.45
CA MET A 234 4.99 -1.49 -20.66
C MET A 234 4.57 -0.09 -21.05
N LEU A 235 5.19 0.94 -20.47
CA LEU A 235 4.90 2.32 -20.81
C LEU A 235 5.30 2.62 -22.28
N SER A 236 6.49 2.16 -22.74
CA SER A 236 6.88 2.29 -24.15
C SER A 236 5.93 1.54 -25.08
N PHE A 237 5.50 0.35 -24.70
CA PHE A 237 4.51 -0.43 -25.45
C PHE A 237 3.15 0.30 -25.59
N TYR A 238 2.67 0.97 -24.54
CA TYR A 238 1.44 1.77 -24.64
C TYR A 238 1.63 2.99 -25.56
N ARG A 239 2.80 3.63 -25.53
CA ARG A 239 3.11 4.72 -26.47
C ARG A 239 3.15 4.24 -27.92
N GLU A 240 3.70 3.05 -28.19
CA GLU A 240 3.69 2.44 -29.53
C GLU A 240 2.27 2.14 -30.05
N LEU A 241 1.33 1.83 -29.14
CA LEU A 241 -0.08 1.66 -29.47
C LEU A 241 -0.86 2.97 -29.65
N GLY A 242 -0.19 4.13 -29.52
CA GLY A 242 -0.76 5.45 -29.77
C GLY A 242 -1.47 6.08 -28.58
N PHE A 243 -1.22 5.60 -27.35
CA PHE A 243 -1.66 6.30 -26.14
C PHE A 243 -0.70 7.46 -25.83
N ALA A 244 -1.26 8.62 -25.50
CA ALA A 244 -0.50 9.83 -25.19
C ALA A 244 -1.16 10.62 -24.04
N ASP A 245 -0.43 11.58 -23.49
CA ASP A 245 -0.92 12.56 -22.51
C ASP A 245 -1.73 11.93 -21.34
N ASP A 246 -2.89 12.49 -21.04
CA ASP A 246 -3.74 12.07 -19.92
C ASP A 246 -4.25 10.63 -20.06
N GLU A 247 -4.41 10.13 -21.28
CA GLU A 247 -4.85 8.75 -21.53
C GLU A 247 -3.77 7.76 -21.12
N LEU A 248 -2.53 8.02 -21.52
CA LEU A 248 -1.37 7.22 -21.13
C LEU A 248 -1.16 7.27 -19.61
N ALA A 249 -1.28 8.47 -19.03
CA ALA A 249 -1.13 8.70 -17.59
C ALA A 249 -2.16 7.90 -16.77
N VAL A 250 -3.42 7.95 -17.17
CA VAL A 250 -4.50 7.22 -16.48
C VAL A 250 -4.38 5.71 -16.74
N LEU A 251 -4.09 5.29 -17.98
CA LEU A 251 -3.90 3.88 -18.33
C LEU A 251 -2.75 3.25 -17.52
N SER A 252 -1.60 3.94 -17.45
CA SER A 252 -0.44 3.45 -16.70
C SER A 252 -0.72 3.37 -15.20
N ALA A 253 -1.41 4.35 -14.64
CA ALA A 253 -1.82 4.33 -13.23
C ALA A 253 -2.76 3.16 -12.92
N LEU A 254 -3.74 2.87 -13.80
CA LEU A 254 -4.75 1.83 -13.64
C LEU A 254 -4.17 0.41 -13.81
N THR A 255 -3.18 0.22 -14.68
CA THR A 255 -2.71 -1.12 -15.09
C THR A 255 -1.39 -1.52 -14.43
N ILE A 256 -0.41 -0.63 -14.37
CA ILE A 256 0.93 -0.90 -13.85
C ILE A 256 1.26 -0.12 -12.58
N GLY A 257 0.35 0.76 -12.12
CA GLY A 257 0.52 1.56 -10.90
C GLY A 257 1.55 2.68 -11.05
N ASP A 258 1.94 3.01 -12.26
CA ASP A 258 2.86 4.10 -12.53
C ASP A 258 2.12 5.45 -12.55
N LYS A 259 2.56 6.36 -11.69
CA LYS A 259 1.97 7.69 -11.52
C LYS A 259 2.87 8.81 -12.02
N THR A 260 3.99 8.48 -12.64
CA THR A 260 5.00 9.46 -13.06
C THR A 260 4.47 10.38 -14.17
N GLU A 261 3.60 9.84 -15.02
CA GLU A 261 2.99 10.59 -16.14
C GLU A 261 1.75 11.40 -15.72
N LEU A 262 1.25 11.23 -14.47
CA LEU A 262 0.06 11.94 -14.00
C LEU A 262 0.37 13.42 -13.74
N SER A 263 -0.24 14.31 -14.51
CA SER A 263 -0.21 15.76 -14.28
C SER A 263 -0.95 16.13 -12.97
N ASP A 264 -0.56 17.25 -12.37
CA ASP A 264 -1.21 17.72 -11.15
C ASP A 264 -2.68 18.11 -11.42
N SER A 265 -3.00 18.57 -12.64
CA SER A 265 -4.39 18.83 -13.03
C SER A 265 -5.26 17.58 -13.05
N VAL A 266 -4.77 16.46 -13.60
CA VAL A 266 -5.51 15.17 -13.58
C VAL A 266 -5.67 14.68 -12.16
N ARG A 267 -4.63 14.76 -11.31
CA ARG A 267 -4.72 14.37 -9.90
C ARG A 267 -5.78 15.17 -9.16
N GLU A 268 -5.82 16.47 -9.40
CA GLU A 268 -6.79 17.37 -8.77
C GLU A 268 -8.22 17.07 -9.24
N SER A 269 -8.47 16.91 -10.54
CA SER A 269 -9.79 16.55 -11.09
C SER A 269 -10.32 15.25 -10.45
N TYR A 270 -9.48 14.22 -10.36
CA TYR A 270 -9.85 12.96 -9.71
C TYR A 270 -10.05 13.10 -8.20
N SER A 271 -9.33 14.01 -7.55
CA SER A 271 -9.47 14.29 -6.13
C SER A 271 -10.80 14.97 -5.82
N VAL A 272 -11.13 16.02 -6.54
CA VAL A 272 -12.39 16.77 -6.39
C VAL A 272 -13.59 15.88 -6.69
N ALA A 273 -13.52 15.08 -7.75
CA ALA A 273 -14.59 14.12 -8.08
C ALA A 273 -14.71 12.94 -7.09
N GLY A 274 -13.78 12.75 -6.14
CA GLY A 274 -13.80 11.65 -5.18
C GLY A 274 -13.28 10.32 -5.74
N ALA A 275 -12.56 10.36 -6.86
CA ALA A 275 -12.04 9.21 -7.60
C ALA A 275 -10.52 8.99 -7.41
N SER A 276 -9.85 9.69 -6.50
CA SER A 276 -8.39 9.54 -6.25
C SER A 276 -7.96 8.12 -5.96
N HIS A 277 -8.83 7.35 -5.28
CA HIS A 277 -8.57 5.95 -4.95
C HIS A 277 -8.45 5.04 -6.18
N ILE A 278 -8.90 5.49 -7.33
CA ILE A 278 -8.89 4.79 -8.61
C ILE A 278 -7.53 4.93 -9.28
N LEU A 279 -6.90 6.12 -9.20
CA LEU A 279 -5.54 6.37 -9.71
C LEU A 279 -4.46 5.61 -8.91
N ALA A 280 -4.83 5.01 -7.79
CA ALA A 280 -3.98 4.07 -7.08
C ALA A 280 -4.49 2.65 -7.35
N LEU A 281 -3.58 1.72 -7.67
CA LEU A 281 -3.95 0.31 -7.73
C LEU A 281 -4.61 -0.11 -6.42
N SER A 282 -5.89 -0.42 -6.49
CA SER A 282 -6.75 -0.68 -5.34
C SER A 282 -7.20 -2.12 -5.26
N GLY A 283 -7.82 -2.49 -4.13
CA GLY A 283 -8.47 -3.79 -3.97
C GLY A 283 -9.51 -4.09 -5.04
N LEU A 284 -10.16 -3.06 -5.61
CA LEU A 284 -11.10 -3.22 -6.72
C LEU A 284 -10.42 -3.80 -7.96
N HIS A 285 -9.26 -3.27 -8.37
CA HIS A 285 -8.51 -3.75 -9.53
C HIS A 285 -8.10 -5.22 -9.37
N PHE A 286 -7.58 -5.59 -8.19
CA PHE A 286 -7.24 -6.98 -7.88
C PHE A 286 -8.48 -7.87 -7.79
N GLY A 287 -9.59 -7.36 -7.27
CA GLY A 287 -10.87 -8.06 -7.24
C GLY A 287 -11.41 -8.37 -8.62
N LEU A 288 -11.33 -7.42 -9.53
CA LEU A 288 -11.74 -7.59 -10.93
C LEU A 288 -10.85 -8.62 -11.64
N LEU A 289 -9.52 -8.50 -11.47
CA LEU A 289 -8.57 -9.46 -12.04
C LEU A 289 -8.78 -10.86 -11.46
N TYR A 290 -8.93 -10.97 -10.12
CA TYR A 290 -9.22 -12.24 -9.45
C TYR A 290 -10.51 -12.88 -9.98
N THR A 291 -11.57 -12.10 -10.09
CA THR A 291 -12.88 -12.58 -10.56
C THR A 291 -12.78 -13.07 -12.00
N MET A 292 -12.14 -12.31 -12.88
CA MET A 292 -11.92 -12.70 -14.28
C MET A 292 -11.14 -14.01 -14.38
N LEU A 293 -9.99 -14.10 -13.69
CA LEU A 293 -9.16 -15.30 -13.70
C LEU A 293 -9.88 -16.50 -13.06
N PHE A 294 -10.65 -16.27 -11.99
CA PHE A 294 -11.45 -17.31 -11.34
C PHE A 294 -12.48 -17.91 -12.29
N PHE A 295 -13.14 -17.09 -13.12
CA PHE A 295 -14.08 -17.57 -14.13
C PHE A 295 -13.39 -18.28 -15.30
N ILE A 296 -12.27 -17.76 -15.80
CA ILE A 296 -11.48 -18.39 -16.89
C ILE A 296 -10.97 -19.76 -16.43
N LEU A 297 -10.51 -19.88 -15.19
CA LEU A 297 -9.96 -21.13 -14.65
C LEU A 297 -11.03 -22.06 -14.02
N LYS A 298 -12.31 -21.68 -14.08
CA LYS A 298 -13.42 -22.50 -13.57
C LYS A 298 -13.47 -23.92 -14.14
N PRO A 299 -13.19 -24.19 -15.44
CA PRO A 299 -13.17 -25.54 -15.98
C PRO A 299 -12.18 -26.48 -15.28
N ILE A 300 -11.04 -25.95 -14.82
CA ILE A 300 -10.01 -26.73 -14.09
C ILE A 300 -10.58 -27.24 -12.76
N ALA A 301 -11.33 -26.40 -12.05
CA ALA A 301 -11.91 -26.75 -10.75
C ALA A 301 -13.00 -27.85 -10.83
N ARG A 302 -13.61 -28.08 -12.00
CA ARG A 302 -14.60 -29.16 -12.24
C ARG A 302 -14.00 -30.56 -12.09
N ARG A 303 -12.66 -30.68 -12.09
CA ARG A 303 -11.93 -31.95 -11.93
C ARG A 303 -11.81 -32.39 -10.45
N GLY A 304 -12.67 -31.91 -9.55
CA GLY A 304 -12.70 -32.29 -8.14
C GLY A 304 -11.74 -31.48 -7.25
N ASN A 305 -11.35 -32.03 -6.11
CA ASN A 305 -10.53 -31.33 -5.12
C ASN A 305 -9.14 -30.94 -5.65
N ILE A 306 -8.53 -31.83 -6.44
CA ILE A 306 -7.22 -31.55 -7.08
C ILE A 306 -7.35 -30.39 -8.06
N GLY A 307 -8.40 -30.33 -8.86
CA GLY A 307 -8.65 -29.24 -9.78
C GLY A 307 -8.87 -27.90 -9.08
N ARG A 308 -9.55 -27.89 -7.92
CA ARG A 308 -9.67 -26.68 -7.08
C ARG A 308 -8.30 -26.21 -6.55
N CYS A 309 -7.49 -27.13 -6.03
CA CYS A 309 -6.13 -26.84 -5.61
C CYS A 309 -5.30 -26.23 -6.73
N VAL A 310 -5.26 -26.85 -7.89
CA VAL A 310 -4.50 -26.37 -9.06
C VAL A 310 -4.98 -24.97 -9.47
N ARG A 311 -6.30 -24.74 -9.56
CA ARG A 311 -6.86 -23.41 -9.85
C ARG A 311 -6.37 -22.36 -8.85
N SER A 312 -6.48 -22.63 -7.56
CA SER A 312 -6.14 -21.67 -6.51
C SER A 312 -4.63 -21.38 -6.48
N VAL A 313 -3.78 -22.39 -6.66
CA VAL A 313 -2.33 -22.19 -6.80
C VAL A 313 -2.01 -21.31 -8.01
N PHE A 314 -2.65 -21.57 -9.15
CA PHE A 314 -2.44 -20.78 -10.37
C PHE A 314 -2.91 -19.33 -10.19
N LEU A 315 -4.05 -19.11 -9.53
CA LEU A 315 -4.54 -17.78 -9.15
C LEU A 315 -3.52 -17.06 -8.25
N LEU A 316 -2.99 -17.74 -7.24
CA LEU A 316 -1.97 -17.17 -6.35
C LEU A 316 -0.73 -16.72 -7.13
N VAL A 317 -0.19 -17.59 -7.98
CA VAL A 317 0.99 -17.28 -8.79
C VAL A 317 0.72 -16.07 -9.69
N LEU A 318 -0.41 -16.01 -10.38
CA LEU A 318 -0.74 -14.88 -11.25
C LEU A 318 -0.92 -13.58 -10.48
N LEU A 319 -1.62 -13.60 -9.33
CA LEU A 319 -1.81 -12.41 -8.51
C LEU A 319 -0.49 -11.86 -7.94
N TRP A 320 0.38 -12.73 -7.44
CA TRP A 320 1.68 -12.31 -6.93
C TRP A 320 2.63 -11.85 -8.04
N THR A 321 2.57 -12.48 -9.23
CA THR A 321 3.28 -12.01 -10.42
C THR A 321 2.83 -10.60 -10.80
N PHE A 322 1.51 -10.36 -10.86
CA PHE A 322 0.97 -9.04 -11.14
C PHE A 322 1.36 -8.01 -10.06
N ALA A 323 1.30 -8.40 -8.77
CA ALA A 323 1.75 -7.56 -7.67
C ALA A 323 3.23 -7.17 -7.80
N PHE A 324 4.06 -8.11 -8.22
CA PHE A 324 5.48 -7.87 -8.47
C PHE A 324 5.68 -6.83 -9.58
N PHE A 325 5.01 -6.99 -10.72
CA PHE A 325 5.09 -6.04 -11.83
C PHE A 325 4.62 -4.63 -11.44
N THR A 326 3.63 -4.52 -10.56
CA THR A 326 3.12 -3.23 -10.09
C THR A 326 3.96 -2.59 -8.98
N GLY A 327 5.09 -3.23 -8.58
CA GLY A 327 6.09 -2.68 -7.66
C GLY A 327 5.79 -2.90 -6.18
N LEU A 328 4.95 -3.90 -5.83
CA LEU A 328 4.68 -4.31 -4.43
C LEU A 328 4.31 -3.14 -3.50
N SER A 329 3.57 -2.15 -4.01
CA SER A 329 3.11 -1.04 -3.18
C SER A 329 2.26 -1.57 -2.01
N PRO A 330 2.20 -0.87 -0.85
CA PRO A 330 1.43 -1.33 0.32
C PRO A 330 -0.03 -1.65 -0.01
N SER A 331 -0.66 -0.88 -0.90
CA SER A 331 -2.04 -1.12 -1.36
C SER A 331 -2.20 -2.43 -2.13
N VAL A 332 -1.25 -2.71 -3.01
CA VAL A 332 -1.19 -3.93 -3.82
C VAL A 332 -0.96 -5.15 -2.93
N VAL A 333 0.04 -5.10 -2.05
CA VAL A 333 0.35 -6.21 -1.12
C VAL A 333 -0.86 -6.56 -0.26
N ARG A 334 -1.59 -5.57 0.25
CA ARG A 334 -2.85 -5.80 0.99
C ARG A 334 -3.87 -6.59 0.16
N SER A 335 -4.13 -6.10 -1.03
CA SER A 335 -5.14 -6.70 -1.92
C SER A 335 -4.77 -8.14 -2.26
N VAL A 336 -3.53 -8.37 -2.66
CA VAL A 336 -3.06 -9.73 -2.99
C VAL A 336 -3.09 -10.64 -1.77
N SER A 337 -2.69 -10.16 -0.59
CA SER A 337 -2.76 -10.95 0.65
C SER A 337 -4.20 -11.35 0.98
N MET A 338 -5.17 -10.42 0.87
CA MET A 338 -6.59 -10.73 1.08
C MET A 338 -7.10 -11.77 0.06
N PHE A 339 -6.82 -11.57 -1.24
CA PHE A 339 -7.25 -12.53 -2.27
C PHE A 339 -6.50 -13.86 -2.17
N SER A 340 -5.28 -13.88 -1.65
CA SER A 340 -4.56 -15.12 -1.34
C SER A 340 -5.29 -15.94 -0.27
N ILE A 341 -5.76 -15.28 0.79
CA ILE A 341 -6.55 -15.96 1.83
C ILE A 341 -7.88 -16.46 1.25
N LEU A 342 -8.52 -15.69 0.34
CA LEU A 342 -9.72 -16.15 -0.37
C LEU A 342 -9.45 -17.41 -1.20
N ALA A 343 -8.37 -17.42 -1.98
CA ALA A 343 -7.98 -18.56 -2.80
C ALA A 343 -7.65 -19.80 -1.94
N MET A 344 -6.98 -19.60 -0.80
CA MET A 344 -6.68 -20.67 0.17
C MET A 344 -7.96 -21.21 0.83
N ALA A 345 -8.93 -20.35 1.16
CA ALA A 345 -10.22 -20.78 1.72
C ALA A 345 -11.01 -21.61 0.71
N ASP A 346 -10.96 -21.25 -0.58
CA ASP A 346 -11.55 -22.02 -1.68
C ASP A 346 -10.91 -23.42 -1.83
N MET A 347 -9.58 -23.55 -1.63
CA MET A 347 -8.90 -24.86 -1.61
C MET A 347 -9.47 -25.78 -0.53
N VAL A 348 -9.78 -25.23 0.64
CA VAL A 348 -10.31 -25.99 1.79
C VAL A 348 -11.84 -26.14 1.74
N GLY A 349 -12.51 -25.53 0.74
CA GLY A 349 -13.97 -25.57 0.58
C GLY A 349 -14.73 -24.79 1.67
N ARG A 350 -14.12 -23.75 2.23
CA ARG A 350 -14.76 -22.87 3.23
C ARG A 350 -15.22 -21.56 2.62
N GLU A 351 -16.33 -21.01 3.12
CA GLU A 351 -16.79 -19.68 2.73
C GLU A 351 -15.80 -18.59 3.24
N PRO A 352 -15.32 -17.73 2.33
CA PRO A 352 -14.08 -17.00 2.58
C PRO A 352 -14.24 -15.59 3.18
N LEU A 353 -15.41 -14.98 3.14
CA LEU A 353 -15.58 -13.57 3.50
C LEU A 353 -16.17 -13.39 4.89
N SER A 354 -15.30 -13.34 5.89
CA SER A 354 -15.69 -12.94 7.23
C SER A 354 -14.74 -11.85 7.74
N LEU A 355 -15.19 -11.10 8.74
CA LEU A 355 -14.34 -10.18 9.50
C LEU A 355 -13.08 -10.88 10.05
N ASN A 356 -13.18 -12.16 10.33
CA ASN A 356 -12.04 -12.96 10.77
C ASN A 356 -10.98 -13.11 9.69
N THR A 357 -11.37 -13.31 8.42
CA THR A 357 -10.44 -13.35 7.27
C THR A 357 -9.74 -12.00 7.08
N LEU A 358 -10.47 -10.90 7.25
CA LEU A 358 -9.90 -9.55 7.23
C LEU A 358 -8.88 -9.37 8.37
N ALA A 359 -9.21 -9.84 9.59
CA ALA A 359 -8.31 -9.78 10.74
C ALA A 359 -7.04 -10.62 10.55
N VAL A 360 -7.15 -11.82 9.94
CA VAL A 360 -5.99 -12.65 9.57
C VAL A 360 -5.08 -11.89 8.60
N ALA A 361 -5.65 -11.28 7.55
CA ALA A 361 -4.88 -10.51 6.59
C ALA A 361 -4.14 -9.33 7.27
N ALA A 362 -4.85 -8.57 8.11
CA ALA A 362 -4.26 -7.47 8.87
C ALA A 362 -3.13 -7.96 9.78
N TRP A 363 -3.37 -9.04 10.51
CA TRP A 363 -2.38 -9.59 11.44
C TRP A 363 -1.10 -10.06 10.71
N LEU A 364 -1.25 -10.81 9.60
CA LEU A 364 -0.11 -11.27 8.80
C LEU A 364 0.68 -10.10 8.22
N MET A 365 0.00 -9.08 7.71
CA MET A 365 0.67 -7.91 7.16
C MET A 365 1.43 -7.13 8.23
N LEU A 366 0.81 -6.89 9.39
CA LEU A 366 1.44 -6.18 10.51
C LEU A 366 2.53 -7.03 11.20
N PHE A 367 2.49 -8.34 11.05
CA PHE A 367 3.58 -9.23 11.46
C PHE A 367 4.81 -9.04 10.56
N CYS A 368 4.61 -8.94 9.24
CA CYS A 368 5.70 -8.70 8.29
C CYS A 368 6.26 -7.27 8.37
N ASN A 369 5.41 -6.28 8.59
CA ASN A 369 5.81 -4.87 8.69
C ASN A 369 4.87 -4.10 9.62
N PRO A 370 5.22 -3.95 10.90
CA PRO A 370 4.40 -3.25 11.90
C PRO A 370 4.12 -1.78 11.55
N ALA A 371 5.04 -1.09 10.86
CA ALA A 371 4.87 0.32 10.51
C ALA A 371 3.76 0.57 9.49
N TRP A 372 3.27 -0.45 8.77
CA TRP A 372 2.10 -0.30 7.90
C TRP A 372 0.84 0.10 8.66
N LEU A 373 0.76 -0.12 9.97
CA LEU A 373 -0.35 0.37 10.80
C LEU A 373 -0.53 1.89 10.68
N PHE A 374 0.56 2.63 10.52
CA PHE A 374 0.58 4.08 10.38
C PHE A 374 0.51 4.56 8.91
N ASP A 375 0.44 3.65 7.95
CA ASP A 375 0.24 3.98 6.54
C ASP A 375 -1.24 4.32 6.28
N VAL A 376 -1.49 5.53 5.77
CA VAL A 376 -2.84 6.02 5.48
C VAL A 376 -3.59 5.08 4.55
N GLY A 377 -2.91 4.56 3.54
CA GLY A 377 -3.50 3.62 2.61
C GLY A 377 -3.91 2.31 3.29
N PHE A 378 -3.10 1.78 4.24
CA PHE A 378 -3.47 0.61 5.04
C PHE A 378 -4.73 0.88 5.85
N GLN A 379 -4.79 1.98 6.59
CA GLN A 379 -5.92 2.35 7.42
C GLN A 379 -7.21 2.50 6.60
N LEU A 380 -7.18 3.30 5.53
CA LEU A 380 -8.35 3.53 4.67
C LEU A 380 -8.87 2.24 4.03
N SER A 381 -7.97 1.37 3.56
CA SER A 381 -8.41 0.14 2.89
C SER A 381 -9.01 -0.89 3.84
N PHE A 382 -8.40 -1.11 5.02
CA PHE A 382 -8.96 -2.05 6.00
C PHE A 382 -10.28 -1.54 6.58
N LEU A 383 -10.41 -0.23 6.84
CA LEU A 383 -11.65 0.39 7.28
C LEU A 383 -12.75 0.34 6.23
N ALA A 384 -12.42 0.60 4.95
CA ALA A 384 -13.38 0.47 3.87
C ALA A 384 -13.97 -0.95 3.80
N VAL A 385 -13.12 -1.98 3.79
CA VAL A 385 -13.57 -3.37 3.73
C VAL A 385 -14.34 -3.76 5.00
N ALA A 386 -13.86 -3.37 6.18
CA ALA A 386 -14.57 -3.64 7.44
C ALA A 386 -15.97 -3.00 7.44
N SER A 387 -16.08 -1.74 7.01
CA SER A 387 -17.35 -1.04 6.92
C SER A 387 -18.29 -1.65 5.89
N ILE A 388 -17.79 -2.07 4.74
CA ILE A 388 -18.59 -2.81 3.75
C ILE A 388 -19.13 -4.11 4.38
N LEU A 389 -18.31 -4.88 5.07
CA LEU A 389 -18.72 -6.15 5.69
C LEU A 389 -19.75 -5.96 6.81
N LEU A 390 -19.68 -4.84 7.55
CA LEU A 390 -20.56 -4.55 8.69
C LEU A 390 -21.84 -3.84 8.27
N ILE A 391 -21.74 -2.82 7.41
CA ILE A 391 -22.79 -1.81 7.20
C ILE A 391 -23.52 -1.99 5.85
N GLN A 392 -22.89 -2.57 4.83
CA GLN A 392 -23.48 -2.66 3.49
C GLN A 392 -24.79 -3.46 3.48
N LYS A 393 -24.88 -4.58 4.18
CA LYS A 393 -26.12 -5.38 4.22
C LYS A 393 -27.31 -4.63 4.85
N PRO A 394 -27.18 -4.01 6.05
CA PRO A 394 -28.22 -3.13 6.59
C PRO A 394 -28.67 -2.05 5.61
N ILE A 395 -27.72 -1.32 4.99
CA ILE A 395 -28.06 -0.25 4.02
C ILE A 395 -28.79 -0.83 2.81
N TYR A 396 -28.30 -1.95 2.27
CA TYR A 396 -28.93 -2.57 1.09
C TYR A 396 -30.41 -2.92 1.33
N HIS A 397 -30.74 -3.38 2.53
CA HIS A 397 -32.10 -3.78 2.91
C HIS A 397 -33.04 -2.60 3.25
N LEU A 398 -32.54 -1.36 3.34
CA LEU A 398 -33.39 -0.18 3.54
C LEU A 398 -34.36 0.06 2.39
N ILE A 399 -33.95 -0.28 1.16
CA ILE A 399 -34.76 -0.07 -0.05
C ILE A 399 -34.94 -1.39 -0.77
N THR A 400 -36.19 -1.80 -0.96
CA THR A 400 -36.55 -2.98 -1.75
C THR A 400 -36.75 -2.62 -3.21
N VAL A 401 -35.76 -2.90 -4.03
CA VAL A 401 -35.80 -2.63 -5.48
C VAL A 401 -36.24 -3.88 -6.24
N LYS A 402 -37.27 -3.75 -7.10
CA LYS A 402 -37.82 -4.90 -7.86
C LYS A 402 -37.06 -5.18 -9.16
N SER A 403 -36.59 -4.15 -9.88
CA SER A 403 -35.95 -4.30 -11.18
C SER A 403 -34.49 -4.83 -11.04
N ARG A 404 -34.03 -5.62 -12.03
CA ARG A 404 -32.64 -6.14 -12.03
C ARG A 404 -31.60 -5.03 -12.12
N ILE A 405 -31.84 -4.04 -12.96
CA ILE A 405 -30.94 -2.87 -13.13
C ILE A 405 -30.93 -2.05 -11.84
N GLY A 406 -32.10 -1.78 -11.25
CA GLY A 406 -32.18 -1.06 -9.98
C GLY A 406 -31.48 -1.79 -8.83
N LYS A 407 -31.54 -3.11 -8.74
CA LYS A 407 -30.80 -3.91 -7.75
C LYS A 407 -29.29 -3.76 -7.93
N TYR A 408 -28.81 -3.74 -9.17
CA TYR A 408 -27.39 -3.54 -9.46
C TYR A 408 -26.94 -2.12 -9.05
N VAL A 409 -27.67 -1.09 -9.48
CA VAL A 409 -27.40 0.32 -9.13
C VAL A 409 -27.44 0.53 -7.63
N TRP A 410 -28.49 0.05 -6.95
CA TRP A 410 -28.62 0.18 -5.48
C TRP A 410 -27.53 -0.62 -4.76
N GLY A 411 -27.12 -1.77 -5.29
CA GLY A 411 -25.99 -2.54 -4.79
C GLY A 411 -24.69 -1.76 -4.82
N LEU A 412 -24.35 -1.11 -5.95
CA LEU A 412 -23.16 -0.25 -6.06
C LEU A 412 -23.24 0.96 -5.11
N MET A 413 -24.42 1.61 -5.03
CA MET A 413 -24.62 2.74 -4.12
C MET A 413 -24.45 2.33 -2.66
N SER A 414 -25.04 1.21 -2.25
CA SER A 414 -24.95 0.73 -0.86
C SER A 414 -23.52 0.37 -0.45
N VAL A 415 -22.72 -0.20 -1.37
CA VAL A 415 -21.29 -0.46 -1.15
C VAL A 415 -20.52 0.86 -1.02
N SER A 416 -20.77 1.83 -1.91
CA SER A 416 -20.10 3.14 -1.88
C SER A 416 -20.41 3.92 -0.60
N ILE A 417 -21.67 3.92 -0.16
CA ILE A 417 -22.10 4.57 1.09
C ILE A 417 -21.42 3.88 2.29
N ALA A 418 -21.44 2.55 2.35
CA ALA A 418 -20.84 1.81 3.45
C ALA A 418 -19.32 2.06 3.55
N ALA A 419 -18.61 2.05 2.41
CA ALA A 419 -17.19 2.38 2.36
C ALA A 419 -16.93 3.82 2.82
N GLN A 420 -17.72 4.79 2.35
CA GLN A 420 -17.57 6.19 2.68
C GLN A 420 -17.80 6.47 4.17
N ILE A 421 -18.82 5.86 4.78
CA ILE A 421 -19.06 5.99 6.23
C ILE A 421 -17.81 5.57 7.02
N GLY A 422 -17.17 4.48 6.63
CA GLY A 422 -15.97 4.02 7.33
C GLY A 422 -14.74 4.84 7.05
N THR A 423 -14.59 5.40 5.87
CA THR A 423 -13.35 6.09 5.47
C THR A 423 -13.41 7.60 5.65
N ALA A 424 -14.61 8.22 5.62
CA ALA A 424 -14.76 9.67 5.67
C ALA A 424 -14.06 10.35 6.86
N PRO A 425 -14.13 9.85 8.11
CA PRO A 425 -13.45 10.50 9.23
C PRO A 425 -11.93 10.58 9.03
N LEU A 426 -11.31 9.51 8.51
CA LEU A 426 -9.87 9.51 8.22
C LEU A 426 -9.51 10.32 6.97
N VAL A 427 -10.37 10.32 5.95
CA VAL A 427 -10.16 11.15 4.74
C VAL A 427 -10.17 12.62 5.12
N LEU A 428 -11.13 13.06 5.95
CA LEU A 428 -11.17 14.42 6.45
C LEU A 428 -9.95 14.76 7.32
N PHE A 429 -9.53 13.84 8.20
CA PHE A 429 -8.37 14.04 9.05
C PHE A 429 -7.06 14.19 8.26
N TYR A 430 -6.82 13.35 7.23
CA TYR A 430 -5.57 13.36 6.48
C TYR A 430 -5.53 14.35 5.32
N PHE A 431 -6.67 14.58 4.67
CA PHE A 431 -6.72 15.34 3.41
C PHE A 431 -7.54 16.63 3.52
N SER A 432 -8.26 16.83 4.63
CA SER A 432 -9.09 18.03 4.89
C SER A 432 -10.10 18.34 3.77
N ARG A 433 -10.46 17.31 2.99
CA ARG A 433 -11.32 17.41 1.81
C ARG A 433 -12.37 16.31 1.80
N PHE A 434 -13.60 16.66 1.42
CA PHE A 434 -14.71 15.72 1.22
C PHE A 434 -15.37 15.95 -0.14
N SER A 435 -15.37 14.92 -1.00
CA SER A 435 -16.09 14.98 -2.28
C SER A 435 -17.58 14.72 -2.06
N VAL A 436 -18.43 15.67 -2.49
CA VAL A 436 -19.88 15.56 -2.32
C VAL A 436 -20.50 14.60 -3.35
N HIS A 437 -19.97 14.61 -4.57
CA HIS A 437 -20.51 13.82 -5.68
C HIS A 437 -19.93 12.40 -5.81
N PHE A 438 -19.24 11.88 -4.76
CA PHE A 438 -18.62 10.56 -4.76
C PHE A 438 -19.55 9.43 -5.19
N LEU A 439 -20.85 9.54 -4.86
CA LEU A 439 -21.86 8.53 -5.20
C LEU A 439 -22.11 8.47 -6.71
N LEU A 440 -22.28 9.65 -7.33
CA LEU A 440 -22.44 9.80 -8.78
C LEU A 440 -21.20 9.33 -9.51
N THR A 441 -20.04 9.76 -9.02
CA THR A 441 -18.74 9.35 -9.58
C THR A 441 -18.56 7.84 -9.55
N ASN A 442 -18.76 7.20 -8.40
CA ASN A 442 -18.58 5.76 -8.26
C ASN A 442 -19.56 4.95 -9.12
N LEU A 443 -20.79 5.45 -9.29
CA LEU A 443 -21.81 4.78 -10.09
C LEU A 443 -21.41 4.64 -11.58
N VAL A 444 -20.69 5.61 -12.12
CA VAL A 444 -20.25 5.62 -13.52
C VAL A 444 -18.83 5.08 -13.66
N VAL A 445 -17.94 5.53 -12.81
CA VAL A 445 -16.50 5.25 -12.95
C VAL A 445 -16.18 3.78 -12.64
N ILE A 446 -16.82 3.15 -11.65
CA ILE A 446 -16.53 1.74 -11.29
C ILE A 446 -16.89 0.78 -12.46
N PRO A 447 -18.09 0.84 -13.09
CA PRO A 447 -18.39 0.02 -14.27
C PRO A 447 -17.45 0.31 -15.44
N LEU A 448 -17.15 1.59 -15.69
CA LEU A 448 -16.29 2.00 -16.82
C LEU A 448 -14.87 1.46 -16.66
N ILE A 449 -14.27 1.58 -15.47
CA ILE A 449 -12.96 0.99 -15.18
C ILE A 449 -12.97 -0.52 -15.31
N THR A 450 -14.06 -1.18 -14.91
CA THR A 450 -14.20 -2.63 -15.09
C THR A 450 -14.09 -3.02 -16.56
N ILE A 451 -14.77 -2.28 -17.44
CA ILE A 451 -14.71 -2.50 -18.89
C ILE A 451 -13.30 -2.20 -19.41
N ILE A 452 -12.70 -1.07 -19.01
CA ILE A 452 -11.34 -0.69 -19.42
C ILE A 452 -10.33 -1.77 -19.04
N LEU A 453 -10.33 -2.24 -17.78
CA LEU A 453 -9.38 -3.25 -17.32
C LEU A 453 -9.52 -4.57 -18.09
N TYR A 454 -10.75 -5.03 -18.35
CA TYR A 454 -10.95 -6.24 -19.13
C TYR A 454 -10.55 -6.04 -20.59
N ALA A 455 -10.84 -4.89 -21.18
CA ALA A 455 -10.41 -4.56 -22.53
C ALA A 455 -8.88 -4.48 -22.66
N VAL A 456 -8.19 -3.96 -21.65
CA VAL A 456 -6.71 -3.95 -21.60
C VAL A 456 -6.16 -5.37 -21.54
N VAL A 457 -6.74 -6.27 -20.73
CA VAL A 457 -6.30 -7.68 -20.73
C VAL A 457 -6.48 -8.32 -22.10
N VAL A 458 -7.61 -8.07 -22.75
CA VAL A 458 -7.86 -8.56 -24.13
C VAL A 458 -6.84 -7.95 -25.10
N MET A 459 -6.57 -6.64 -25.02
CA MET A 459 -5.55 -5.95 -25.84
C MET A 459 -4.17 -6.58 -25.68
N LEU A 460 -3.76 -6.93 -24.46
CA LEU A 460 -2.49 -7.59 -24.20
C LEU A 460 -2.44 -9.03 -24.73
N LEU A 461 -3.53 -9.77 -24.62
CA LEU A 461 -3.62 -11.13 -25.17
C LEU A 461 -3.61 -11.16 -26.70
N LEU A 462 -4.05 -10.08 -27.35
CA LEU A 462 -4.07 -9.93 -28.81
C LEU A 462 -2.74 -9.44 -29.39
N THR A 463 -1.66 -9.35 -28.61
CA THR A 463 -0.32 -8.97 -29.11
C THR A 463 0.13 -9.75 -30.37
N PRO A 464 -0.19 -11.07 -30.53
CA PRO A 464 0.15 -11.79 -31.77
C PRO A 464 -0.65 -11.33 -33.01
N PHE A 465 -1.77 -10.62 -32.83
CA PHE A 465 -2.68 -10.18 -33.90
C PHE A 465 -2.78 -8.66 -33.93
N SER A 466 -1.76 -7.99 -34.50
CA SER A 466 -1.58 -6.53 -34.46
C SER A 466 -2.79 -5.73 -34.92
N TRP A 467 -3.52 -6.16 -35.98
CA TRP A 467 -4.68 -5.43 -36.46
C TRP A 467 -5.87 -5.44 -35.48
N LEU A 468 -6.10 -6.58 -34.81
CA LEU A 468 -7.12 -6.69 -33.74
C LEU A 468 -6.71 -5.90 -32.52
N GLN A 469 -5.44 -5.95 -32.14
CA GLN A 469 -4.88 -5.23 -31.02
C GLN A 469 -5.06 -3.72 -31.19
N ILE A 470 -4.75 -3.17 -32.38
CA ILE A 470 -4.93 -1.75 -32.67
C ILE A 470 -6.42 -1.35 -32.60
N GLY A 471 -7.32 -2.22 -33.09
CA GLY A 471 -8.76 -1.98 -32.98
C GLY A 471 -9.25 -1.91 -31.54
N VAL A 472 -8.79 -2.85 -30.67
CA VAL A 472 -9.12 -2.84 -29.25
C VAL A 472 -8.47 -1.67 -28.53
N ALA A 473 -7.22 -1.32 -28.87
CA ALA A 473 -6.52 -0.15 -28.31
C ALA A 473 -7.28 1.15 -28.61
N GLY A 474 -7.80 1.32 -29.83
CA GLY A 474 -8.68 2.45 -30.19
C GLY A 474 -9.96 2.51 -29.35
N GLY A 475 -10.55 1.35 -29.03
CA GLY A 475 -11.68 1.25 -28.13
C GLY A 475 -11.33 1.66 -26.68
N VAL A 476 -10.20 1.16 -26.17
CA VAL A 476 -9.70 1.51 -24.83
C VAL A 476 -9.41 3.00 -24.73
N LYS A 477 -8.83 3.60 -25.78
CA LYS A 477 -8.56 5.03 -25.86
C LYS A 477 -9.85 5.86 -25.69
N LYS A 478 -10.90 5.55 -26.46
CA LYS A 478 -12.20 6.21 -26.35
C LYS A 478 -12.84 6.05 -24.97
N LEU A 479 -12.68 4.89 -24.32
CA LEU A 479 -13.18 4.67 -22.97
C LEU A 479 -12.42 5.52 -21.94
N LEU A 480 -11.11 5.70 -22.10
CA LEU A 480 -10.29 6.58 -21.25
C LEU A 480 -10.62 8.05 -21.46
N GLU A 481 -10.80 8.49 -22.72
CA GLU A 481 -11.30 9.83 -23.03
C GLU A 481 -12.65 10.09 -22.35
N GLY A 482 -13.58 9.15 -22.46
CA GLY A 482 -14.89 9.24 -21.82
C GLY A 482 -14.80 9.28 -20.30
N LEU A 483 -13.88 8.50 -19.69
CA LEU A 483 -13.62 8.50 -18.26
C LEU A 483 -13.09 9.87 -17.81
N ASN A 484 -12.07 10.40 -18.49
CA ASN A 484 -11.47 11.68 -18.16
C ASN A 484 -12.46 12.83 -18.36
N PHE A 485 -13.24 12.79 -19.44
CA PHE A 485 -14.33 13.76 -19.69
C PHE A 485 -15.35 13.75 -18.55
N PHE A 486 -15.81 12.56 -18.14
CA PHE A 486 -16.81 12.45 -17.07
C PHE A 486 -16.26 12.96 -15.73
N VAL A 487 -15.02 12.62 -15.37
CA VAL A 487 -14.40 13.09 -14.12
C VAL A 487 -14.25 14.62 -14.12
N ARG A 488 -13.80 15.23 -15.23
CA ARG A 488 -13.71 16.70 -15.38
C ARG A 488 -15.09 17.36 -15.35
N TRP A 489 -16.11 16.72 -15.91
CA TRP A 489 -17.48 17.21 -15.84
C TRP A 489 -17.99 17.22 -14.39
N VAL A 490 -17.73 16.16 -13.60
CA VAL A 490 -18.11 16.12 -12.18
C VAL A 490 -17.37 17.18 -11.37
N GLU A 491 -16.09 17.43 -11.66
CA GLU A 491 -15.29 18.50 -11.04
C GLU A 491 -15.93 19.89 -11.21
N GLN A 492 -16.56 20.15 -12.36
CA GLN A 492 -17.21 21.43 -12.66
C GLN A 492 -18.60 21.60 -12.03
N LEU A 493 -19.15 20.55 -11.43
CA LEU A 493 -20.44 20.65 -10.75
C LEU A 493 -20.35 21.56 -9.51
N PRO A 494 -21.42 22.28 -9.17
CA PRO A 494 -21.43 23.13 -7.99
C PRO A 494 -21.20 22.30 -6.73
N CYS A 495 -20.42 22.83 -5.80
CA CYS A 495 -20.06 22.16 -4.55
C CYS A 495 -19.45 20.76 -4.74
N ALA A 496 -18.60 20.56 -5.76
CA ALA A 496 -18.02 19.26 -6.06
C ALA A 496 -17.18 18.71 -4.90
N SER A 497 -16.48 19.57 -4.17
CA SER A 497 -15.78 19.23 -2.92
C SER A 497 -16.00 20.27 -1.84
N ILE A 498 -15.93 19.85 -0.59
CA ILE A 498 -15.88 20.72 0.57
C ILE A 498 -14.46 20.61 1.12
N ASP A 499 -13.72 21.70 1.05
CA ASP A 499 -12.33 21.79 1.48
C ASP A 499 -12.22 22.52 2.83
N GLY A 500 -11.08 22.32 3.53
CA GLY A 500 -10.79 23.05 4.77
C GLY A 500 -11.50 22.53 6.02
N ILE A 501 -11.99 21.29 5.99
CA ILE A 501 -12.54 20.63 7.18
C ILE A 501 -11.38 20.01 7.97
N TRP A 502 -11.09 20.55 9.14
CA TRP A 502 -10.06 20.05 10.03
C TRP A 502 -10.69 19.23 11.16
N LEU A 503 -10.22 18.01 11.35
CA LEU A 503 -10.63 17.15 12.46
C LEU A 503 -9.43 16.85 13.36
N TYR A 504 -9.63 16.89 14.68
CA TYR A 504 -8.64 16.41 15.64
C TYR A 504 -8.74 14.89 15.83
N GLN A 505 -7.66 14.28 16.30
CA GLN A 505 -7.62 12.82 16.56
C GLN A 505 -8.72 12.36 17.53
N SER A 506 -9.05 13.17 18.54
CA SER A 506 -10.12 12.90 19.50
C SER A 506 -11.51 12.89 18.84
N GLU A 507 -11.74 13.77 17.86
CA GLU A 507 -13.02 13.85 17.13
C GLU A 507 -13.18 12.64 16.20
N VAL A 508 -12.13 12.26 15.49
CA VAL A 508 -12.12 11.05 14.66
C VAL A 508 -12.46 9.82 15.50
N LEU A 509 -11.82 9.69 16.68
CA LEU A 509 -12.09 8.59 17.60
C LEU A 509 -13.55 8.62 18.08
N GLY A 510 -14.05 9.80 18.44
CA GLY A 510 -15.45 10.01 18.84
C GLY A 510 -16.44 9.57 17.76
N ILE A 511 -16.21 9.96 16.49
CA ILE A 511 -17.05 9.58 15.36
C ILE A 511 -17.06 8.04 15.19
N TYR A 512 -15.89 7.37 15.27
CA TYR A 512 -15.84 5.90 15.17
C TYR A 512 -16.54 5.20 16.34
N ILE A 513 -16.43 5.72 17.57
CA ILE A 513 -17.18 5.18 18.72
C ILE A 513 -18.69 5.29 18.46
N VAL A 514 -19.18 6.44 18.01
CA VAL A 514 -20.58 6.62 17.67
C VAL A 514 -21.01 5.67 16.55
N CYS A 515 -20.23 5.54 15.47
CA CYS A 515 -20.52 4.59 14.40
C CYS A 515 -20.59 3.13 14.90
N LEU A 516 -19.69 2.73 15.80
CA LEU A 516 -19.69 1.37 16.39
C LEU A 516 -20.88 1.13 17.34
N LEU A 517 -21.34 2.15 18.04
CA LEU A 517 -22.53 2.03 18.92
C LEU A 517 -23.84 1.88 18.12
N TYR A 518 -23.87 2.42 16.90
CA TYR A 518 -25.06 2.34 16.02
C TYR A 518 -25.08 1.09 15.12
N THR A 519 -23.98 0.37 14.97
CA THR A 519 -23.89 -0.88 14.21
C THR A 519 -23.96 -2.11 15.11
#